data_0a27624dd8897376fe58cdbcede9a884
#
_entry.id   0a27624dd8897376fe58cdbcede9a884
#
_cell.length_a   1.000
_cell.length_b   1.000
_cell.length_c   1.000
_cell.angle_alpha   90.00
_cell.angle_beta   90.00
_cell.angle_gamma   90.00
#
_symmetry.space_group_name_H-M   'P 1'
#
loop_
_entity.id
_entity.type
_entity.pdbx_description
1 polymer ?
#
loop_
_entity_poly.entity_id
_entity_poly.type
_entity_poly.pdbx_seq_one_letter_code
_entity_poly.pdbx_strand_id
1 'polypeptide(L)'
;MAFCAGTDGNACTSAIFTARASGLGRPVMLKHRDTGQLNNRIERFQGPKYGFIGLTNSDRDQGEVWSGMNDAGFCIMNTAAYNFKDDDVPAEQMDREGIVMYGALGVCATVDEFEEYLSSLPQPWGVEANFGVIDAFGGAAYFEANNHLYVRHNVEDTPDGYLVVTNWCESGRPEDRKGVDRREKAEEIIQNYRCSETDACFRAENLFNLISRSGAPILRNITSASIVFEGVRKGMDPKHTVMWTVLGYPVDAVAVPLRVDCAVPVALQAASDGHAPLNDLAMQLKKEGVDVLDIISQREEKMIREYRKLQGKYEEGRVSERKFSKKYNSLINNYLKDYISMDIAARIAELRKND
;
A
#
# COMPACT_ATOMS: atom_id res chain seq x y z
N MET A 1 26.45 2.98 -30.47
CA MET A 1 25.87 3.78 -29.40
C MET A 1 25.24 2.83 -28.39
N ALA A 2 25.90 2.61 -27.26
CA ALA A 2 25.38 1.75 -26.20
C ALA A 2 24.33 2.56 -25.44
N PHE A 3 23.07 2.14 -25.53
CA PHE A 3 22.04 2.59 -24.59
C PHE A 3 22.43 2.07 -23.22
N CYS A 4 22.91 2.94 -22.33
CA CYS A 4 22.90 2.69 -20.91
C CYS A 4 21.44 2.54 -20.51
N ALA A 5 21.00 1.28 -20.33
CA ALA A 5 19.82 0.97 -19.56
C ALA A 5 20.09 1.47 -18.13
N GLY A 6 19.58 2.65 -17.81
CA GLY A 6 19.54 3.13 -16.44
C GLY A 6 18.84 2.06 -15.62
N THR A 7 19.52 1.57 -14.60
CA THR A 7 18.89 0.74 -13.56
C THR A 7 17.75 1.57 -12.99
N ASP A 8 16.51 1.21 -13.39
CA ASP A 8 15.30 1.77 -12.78
C ASP A 8 15.29 1.29 -11.32
N GLY A 9 15.91 2.07 -10.45
CA GLY A 9 15.95 1.83 -9.03
C GLY A 9 14.53 1.78 -8.44
N ASN A 10 14.39 1.22 -7.25
CA ASN A 10 13.12 1.22 -6.52
C ASN A 10 12.48 2.61 -6.57
N ALA A 11 11.23 2.69 -7.01
CA ALA A 11 10.52 3.94 -7.17
C ALA A 11 9.08 3.75 -6.68
N CYS A 12 8.59 4.65 -5.86
CA CYS A 12 7.24 4.56 -5.31
C CYS A 12 6.51 5.89 -5.48
N THR A 13 5.17 5.84 -5.46
CA THR A 13 4.31 7.01 -5.33
C THR A 13 3.41 6.77 -4.13
N SER A 14 3.30 7.74 -3.24
CA SER A 14 2.47 7.64 -2.05
C SER A 14 1.71 8.91 -1.78
N ALA A 15 0.60 8.79 -1.08
CA ALA A 15 -0.17 9.93 -0.60
C ALA A 15 -0.80 9.61 0.76
N ILE A 16 -0.81 10.59 1.65
CA ILE A 16 -1.56 10.54 2.91
C ILE A 16 -2.57 11.67 2.91
N PHE A 17 -3.80 11.34 3.25
CA PHE A 17 -4.92 12.26 3.46
C PHE A 17 -5.33 12.20 4.92
N THR A 18 -5.44 13.36 5.57
CA THR A 18 -6.00 13.47 6.90
C THR A 18 -7.49 13.17 6.92
N ALA A 19 -8.09 13.04 8.10
CA ALA A 19 -9.52 12.82 8.24
C ALA A 19 -10.37 13.89 7.55
N ARG A 20 -9.93 15.17 7.57
CA ARG A 20 -10.64 16.29 6.92
C ARG A 20 -10.52 16.27 5.40
N ALA A 21 -9.37 15.80 4.88
CA ALA A 21 -9.10 15.80 3.44
C ALA A 21 -9.61 14.55 2.73
N SER A 22 -9.74 13.43 3.43
CA SER A 22 -10.14 12.15 2.83
C SER A 22 -11.60 12.09 2.38
N GLY A 23 -12.48 12.97 2.90
CA GLY A 23 -13.93 12.89 2.71
C GLY A 23 -14.59 11.74 3.49
N LEU A 24 -13.83 10.99 4.31
CA LEU A 24 -14.31 9.83 5.05
C LEU A 24 -14.37 10.06 6.57
N GLY A 25 -13.82 11.19 7.06
CA GLY A 25 -13.65 11.48 8.48
C GLY A 25 -12.66 10.53 9.18
N ARG A 26 -11.76 9.93 8.41
CA ARG A 26 -10.67 9.03 8.84
C ARG A 26 -9.43 9.25 7.99
N PRO A 27 -8.20 9.04 8.50
CA PRO A 27 -7.01 9.17 7.66
C PRO A 27 -6.98 8.04 6.61
N VAL A 28 -6.41 8.35 5.44
CA VAL A 28 -6.22 7.40 4.34
C VAL A 28 -4.78 7.52 3.84
N MET A 29 -4.13 6.39 3.57
CA MET A 29 -2.77 6.34 3.06
C MET A 29 -2.65 5.39 1.88
N LEU A 30 -2.09 5.88 0.77
CA LEU A 30 -1.80 5.11 -0.45
C LEU A 30 -0.30 4.85 -0.55
N LYS A 31 0.08 3.62 -0.91
CA LYS A 31 1.38 3.27 -1.47
C LYS A 31 1.21 2.56 -2.81
N HIS A 32 1.79 3.14 -3.85
CA HIS A 32 1.99 2.51 -5.15
C HIS A 32 3.47 2.08 -5.24
N ARG A 33 3.71 0.77 -5.27
CA ARG A 33 5.05 0.18 -5.10
C ARG A 33 5.66 -0.18 -6.43
N ASP A 34 6.78 0.45 -6.74
CA ASP A 34 7.64 0.12 -7.88
C ASP A 34 8.96 -0.46 -7.35
N THR A 35 9.31 -1.68 -7.78
CA THR A 35 10.53 -2.38 -7.36
C THR A 35 10.88 -3.49 -8.32
N GLY A 36 12.16 -3.86 -8.39
CA GLY A 36 12.61 -5.07 -9.08
C GLY A 36 12.13 -6.37 -8.45
N GLN A 37 11.61 -6.34 -7.21
CA GLN A 37 11.04 -7.50 -6.51
C GLN A 37 9.56 -7.62 -6.88
N LEU A 38 9.26 -8.36 -7.95
CA LEU A 38 7.92 -8.47 -8.51
C LEU A 38 7.05 -9.52 -7.82
N ASN A 39 7.66 -10.47 -7.09
CA ASN A 39 6.96 -11.52 -6.37
C ASN A 39 6.71 -11.09 -4.93
N ASN A 40 5.44 -10.86 -4.61
CA ASN A 40 5.00 -10.37 -3.31
C ASN A 40 3.91 -11.25 -2.74
N ARG A 41 3.79 -11.25 -1.41
CA ARG A 41 2.74 -11.93 -0.67
C ARG A 41 2.33 -11.13 0.56
N ILE A 42 1.23 -11.51 1.16
CA ILE A 42 0.76 -10.96 2.44
C ILE A 42 0.98 -12.00 3.52
N GLU A 43 1.63 -11.59 4.58
CA GLU A 43 1.87 -12.43 5.75
C GLU A 43 1.26 -11.84 7.02
N ARG A 44 0.97 -12.74 7.96
CA ARG A 44 0.56 -12.39 9.32
C ARG A 44 1.70 -12.69 10.28
N PHE A 45 1.93 -11.75 11.18
CA PHE A 45 2.98 -11.80 12.18
C PHE A 45 2.41 -11.53 13.57
N GLN A 46 3.16 -11.96 14.58
CA GLN A 46 2.95 -11.61 15.97
C GLN A 46 4.17 -10.85 16.47
N GLY A 47 3.97 -9.57 16.76
CA GLY A 47 5.00 -8.75 17.38
C GLY A 47 4.98 -8.83 18.91
N PRO A 48 5.89 -8.11 19.59
CA PRO A 48 5.96 -8.09 21.06
C PRO A 48 4.71 -7.52 21.74
N LYS A 49 4.06 -6.52 21.13
CA LYS A 49 2.83 -5.91 21.66
C LYS A 49 1.62 -6.20 20.77
N TYR A 50 1.78 -6.14 19.43
CA TYR A 50 0.68 -6.16 18.47
C TYR A 50 0.85 -7.25 17.43
N GLY A 51 -0.27 -7.90 17.07
CA GLY A 51 -0.37 -8.70 15.87
C GLY A 51 -0.51 -7.80 14.63
N PHE A 52 0.08 -8.17 13.51
CA PHE A 52 0.04 -7.36 12.30
C PHE A 52 0.00 -8.19 11.02
N ILE A 53 -0.37 -7.56 9.92
CA ILE A 53 -0.26 -8.09 8.56
C ILE A 53 0.57 -7.13 7.72
N GLY A 54 1.32 -7.69 6.78
CA GLY A 54 2.18 -6.87 5.92
C GLY A 54 2.48 -7.50 4.58
N LEU A 55 2.84 -6.64 3.63
CA LEU A 55 3.38 -6.99 2.33
C LEU A 55 4.85 -7.36 2.47
N THR A 56 5.21 -8.57 2.02
CA THR A 56 6.59 -9.07 2.01
C THR A 56 7.00 -9.50 0.60
N ASN A 57 8.31 -9.56 0.35
CA ASN A 57 8.84 -10.19 -0.85
C ASN A 57 8.76 -11.72 -0.71
N SER A 58 8.38 -12.43 -1.78
CA SER A 58 8.29 -13.90 -1.77
C SER A 58 9.65 -14.58 -1.67
N ASP A 59 10.69 -13.95 -2.18
CA ASP A 59 12.03 -14.51 -2.35
C ASP A 59 13.01 -14.14 -1.22
N ARG A 60 12.53 -13.50 -0.14
CA ARG A 60 13.37 -13.06 0.98
C ARG A 60 12.95 -13.71 2.30
N ASP A 61 13.93 -13.74 3.21
CA ASP A 61 13.76 -14.23 4.57
C ASP A 61 12.75 -13.38 5.37
N GLN A 62 12.18 -14.02 6.41
CA GLN A 62 11.23 -13.37 7.32
C GLN A 62 11.88 -12.22 8.10
N GLY A 63 11.08 -11.21 8.45
CA GLY A 63 11.51 -10.07 9.27
C GLY A 63 11.54 -8.74 8.54
N GLU A 64 11.09 -8.69 7.29
CA GLU A 64 10.92 -7.47 6.50
C GLU A 64 9.47 -7.27 6.07
N VAL A 65 8.98 -6.04 6.16
CA VAL A 65 7.65 -5.64 5.69
C VAL A 65 7.78 -4.34 4.90
N TRP A 66 7.19 -4.29 3.72
CA TRP A 66 7.26 -3.11 2.84
C TRP A 66 6.03 -2.22 2.91
N SER A 67 4.98 -2.68 3.57
CA SER A 67 3.77 -1.93 3.92
C SER A 67 2.92 -2.81 4.83
N GLY A 68 2.34 -2.27 5.90
CA GLY A 68 1.57 -3.10 6.83
C GLY A 68 0.71 -2.31 7.81
N MET A 69 -0.16 -3.04 8.51
CA MET A 69 -0.98 -2.51 9.61
C MET A 69 -1.05 -3.50 10.76
N ASN A 70 -1.20 -2.99 11.99
CA ASN A 70 -1.36 -3.79 13.19
C ASN A 70 -2.75 -3.68 13.82
N ASP A 71 -3.00 -4.46 14.87
CA ASP A 71 -4.30 -4.51 15.56
C ASP A 71 -4.59 -3.30 16.47
N ALA A 72 -3.59 -2.42 16.67
CA ALA A 72 -3.78 -1.09 17.25
C ALA A 72 -4.21 -0.03 16.20
N GLY A 73 -4.35 -0.40 14.93
CA GLY A 73 -4.71 0.51 13.83
C GLY A 73 -3.56 1.40 13.35
N PHE A 74 -2.34 1.11 13.75
CA PHE A 74 -1.13 1.74 13.23
C PHE A 74 -0.80 1.15 11.86
N CYS A 75 -0.60 2.02 10.86
CA CYS A 75 -0.22 1.63 9.52
C CYS A 75 1.08 2.34 9.13
N ILE A 76 1.95 1.62 8.44
CA ILE A 76 3.23 2.16 7.96
C ILE A 76 3.54 1.68 6.55
N MET A 77 4.18 2.53 5.77
CA MET A 77 4.79 2.22 4.47
C MET A 77 6.04 3.06 4.26
N ASN A 78 6.83 2.77 3.23
CA ASN A 78 7.96 3.61 2.84
C ASN A 78 7.95 3.99 1.35
N THR A 79 8.71 5.04 1.02
CA THR A 79 9.27 5.27 -0.32
C THR A 79 10.76 5.48 -0.19
N ALA A 80 11.59 4.87 -1.04
CA ALA A 80 13.02 5.14 -1.03
C ALA A 80 13.29 6.64 -1.32
N ALA A 81 14.28 7.22 -0.68
CA ALA A 81 14.63 8.63 -0.83
C ALA A 81 16.11 8.80 -1.18
N TYR A 82 16.40 9.19 -2.41
CA TYR A 82 17.78 9.17 -2.92
C TYR A 82 18.57 10.45 -2.65
N ASN A 83 17.92 11.54 -2.27
CA ASN A 83 18.55 12.85 -2.07
C ASN A 83 18.86 13.18 -0.60
N PHE A 84 18.52 12.30 0.33
CA PHE A 84 18.76 12.45 1.77
C PHE A 84 19.78 11.43 2.29
N LYS A 85 20.39 10.73 1.38
CA LYS A 85 21.36 9.68 1.61
C LYS A 85 22.65 10.22 2.25
N ASP A 86 23.17 9.44 3.20
CA ASP A 86 24.54 9.57 3.72
C ASP A 86 25.42 8.51 3.10
N ASP A 87 26.58 8.91 2.57
CA ASP A 87 27.54 8.01 1.93
C ASP A 87 28.58 7.43 2.92
N ASP A 88 28.36 7.61 4.22
CA ASP A 88 29.24 7.17 5.30
C ASP A 88 28.96 5.76 5.84
N VAL A 89 27.89 5.13 5.35
CA VAL A 89 27.45 3.79 5.79
C VAL A 89 27.72 2.77 4.70
N PRO A 90 28.43 1.66 5.04
CA PRO A 90 28.67 0.58 4.10
C PRO A 90 27.38 -0.02 3.51
N ALA A 91 27.43 -0.38 2.22
CA ALA A 91 26.26 -0.88 1.50
C ALA A 91 25.59 -2.11 2.16
N GLU A 92 26.36 -2.98 2.82
CA GLU A 92 25.87 -4.14 3.55
C GLU A 92 25.08 -3.82 4.83
N GLN A 93 25.13 -2.56 5.28
CA GLN A 93 24.36 -2.06 6.43
C GLN A 93 23.13 -1.25 6.02
N MET A 94 22.89 -1.11 4.72
CA MET A 94 21.77 -0.38 4.14
C MET A 94 20.57 -1.29 3.83
N ASP A 95 19.50 -0.71 3.26
CA ASP A 95 18.26 -1.41 2.87
C ASP A 95 17.50 -2.03 4.06
N ARG A 96 17.54 -1.39 5.24
CA ARG A 96 16.91 -1.88 6.47
C ARG A 96 15.51 -1.33 6.72
N GLU A 97 14.94 -0.61 5.78
CA GLU A 97 13.59 -0.02 5.90
C GLU A 97 12.54 -1.07 6.24
N GLY A 98 12.60 -2.22 5.58
CA GLY A 98 11.67 -3.33 5.84
C GLY A 98 11.77 -3.88 7.26
N ILE A 99 12.97 -3.91 7.85
CA ILE A 99 13.23 -4.34 9.23
C ILE A 99 12.68 -3.29 10.21
N VAL A 100 12.91 -2.01 9.94
CA VAL A 100 12.39 -0.90 10.77
C VAL A 100 10.87 -0.93 10.80
N MET A 101 10.22 -1.10 9.65
CA MET A 101 8.75 -1.18 9.56
C MET A 101 8.20 -2.43 10.24
N TYR A 102 8.87 -3.59 10.11
CA TYR A 102 8.50 -4.82 10.80
C TYR A 102 8.51 -4.63 12.33
N GLY A 103 9.59 -4.05 12.85
CA GLY A 103 9.71 -3.77 14.29
C GLY A 103 8.67 -2.77 14.77
N ALA A 104 8.46 -1.67 14.04
CA ALA A 104 7.46 -0.66 14.37
C ALA A 104 6.04 -1.24 14.43
N LEU A 105 5.64 -2.07 13.46
CA LEU A 105 4.34 -2.75 13.46
C LEU A 105 4.13 -3.63 14.70
N GLY A 106 5.20 -4.20 15.22
CA GLY A 106 5.15 -5.06 16.41
C GLY A 106 4.98 -4.30 17.74
N VAL A 107 5.25 -2.98 17.79
CA VAL A 107 5.33 -2.24 19.07
C VAL A 107 4.64 -0.90 19.10
N CYS A 108 4.39 -0.23 17.96
CA CYS A 108 3.82 1.12 17.89
C CYS A 108 2.30 1.08 17.67
N ALA A 109 1.57 2.00 18.30
CA ALA A 109 0.15 2.25 18.11
C ALA A 109 -0.13 3.64 17.52
N THR A 110 0.81 4.59 17.64
CA THR A 110 0.65 5.98 17.22
C THR A 110 1.82 6.49 16.39
N VAL A 111 1.60 7.61 15.70
CA VAL A 111 2.66 8.36 15.00
C VAL A 111 3.77 8.77 15.96
N ASP A 112 3.42 9.20 17.17
CA ASP A 112 4.40 9.63 18.18
C ASP A 112 5.21 8.44 18.72
N GLU A 113 4.58 7.28 18.93
CA GLU A 113 5.32 6.06 19.31
C GLU A 113 6.27 5.58 18.20
N PHE A 114 5.95 5.82 16.91
CA PHE A 114 6.89 5.56 15.82
C PHE A 114 8.10 6.48 15.87
N GLU A 115 7.91 7.77 16.18
CA GLU A 115 9.01 8.72 16.35
C GLU A 115 9.94 8.29 17.50
N GLU A 116 9.38 7.91 18.64
CA GLU A 116 10.12 7.39 19.79
C GLU A 116 10.86 6.08 19.43
N TYR A 117 10.19 5.16 18.73
CA TYR A 117 10.77 3.90 18.28
C TYR A 117 11.97 4.15 17.34
N LEU A 118 11.80 4.97 16.30
CA LEU A 118 12.88 5.28 15.34
C LEU A 118 14.08 5.91 16.07
N SER A 119 13.83 6.86 16.97
CA SER A 119 14.86 7.52 17.79
C SER A 119 15.60 6.57 18.74
N SER A 120 14.95 5.49 19.17
CA SER A 120 15.52 4.49 20.08
C SER A 120 16.42 3.45 19.40
N LEU A 121 16.35 3.36 18.07
CA LEU A 121 17.14 2.38 17.32
C LEU A 121 18.64 2.75 17.34
N PRO A 122 19.55 1.75 17.42
CA PRO A 122 20.98 2.01 17.31
C PRO A 122 21.33 2.54 15.92
N GLN A 123 22.14 3.60 15.88
CA GLN A 123 22.66 4.17 14.65
C GLN A 123 23.95 3.46 14.19
N PRO A 124 24.25 3.41 12.87
CA PRO A 124 23.40 3.90 11.77
C PRO A 124 22.15 3.04 11.58
N TRP A 125 21.02 3.67 11.25
CA TRP A 125 19.75 2.95 11.05
C TRP A 125 19.73 2.09 9.80
N GLY A 126 20.56 2.40 8.81
CA GLY A 126 20.64 1.69 7.53
C GLY A 126 19.44 1.98 6.63
N VAL A 127 18.91 3.20 6.68
CA VAL A 127 17.72 3.61 5.91
C VAL A 127 17.97 4.84 5.06
N GLU A 128 17.27 4.90 3.94
CA GLU A 128 17.18 6.05 3.03
C GLU A 128 15.72 6.14 2.54
N ALA A 129 14.83 6.67 3.36
CA ALA A 129 13.40 6.57 3.06
C ALA A 129 12.57 7.72 3.62
N ASN A 130 11.41 7.91 2.97
CA ASN A 130 10.27 8.54 3.60
C ASN A 130 9.39 7.43 4.18
N PHE A 131 9.20 7.39 5.49
CA PHE A 131 8.19 6.55 6.13
C PHE A 131 6.88 7.31 6.24
N GLY A 132 5.82 6.76 5.65
CA GLY A 132 4.46 7.29 5.81
C GLY A 132 3.73 6.49 6.88
N VAL A 133 3.07 7.20 7.80
CA VAL A 133 2.42 6.62 8.98
C VAL A 133 1.05 7.24 9.19
N ILE A 134 0.06 6.40 9.49
CA ILE A 134 -1.25 6.83 10.02
C ILE A 134 -1.62 5.96 11.22
N ASP A 135 -2.48 6.49 12.11
CA ASP A 135 -2.94 5.79 13.30
C ASP A 135 -4.45 5.92 13.57
N ALA A 136 -4.94 5.15 14.55
CA ALA A 136 -6.34 5.13 14.94
C ALA A 136 -6.81 6.39 15.69
N PHE A 137 -5.91 7.26 16.09
CA PHE A 137 -6.19 8.49 16.82
C PHE A 137 -6.30 9.71 15.89
N GLY A 138 -6.07 9.50 14.59
CA GLY A 138 -6.12 10.52 13.55
C GLY A 138 -4.74 11.07 13.19
N GLY A 139 -3.67 10.53 13.76
CA GLY A 139 -2.29 10.85 13.39
C GLY A 139 -2.01 10.52 11.93
N ALA A 140 -1.28 11.40 11.24
CA ALA A 140 -0.90 11.25 9.84
C ALA A 140 0.40 12.04 9.59
N ALA A 141 1.48 11.35 9.27
CA ALA A 141 2.79 11.99 9.08
C ALA A 141 3.68 11.25 8.08
N TYR A 142 4.63 11.98 7.52
CA TYR A 142 5.81 11.43 6.87
C TYR A 142 7.05 11.71 7.73
N PHE A 143 7.97 10.75 7.74
CA PHE A 143 9.30 10.88 8.33
C PHE A 143 10.33 10.69 7.23
N GLU A 144 10.95 11.77 6.80
CA GLU A 144 12.12 11.74 5.94
C GLU A 144 13.31 11.27 6.78
N ALA A 145 13.88 10.12 6.49
CA ALA A 145 14.93 9.52 7.31
C ALA A 145 16.16 9.12 6.50
N ASN A 146 17.33 9.37 7.07
CA ASN A 146 18.59 8.79 6.66
C ASN A 146 19.20 7.95 7.80
N ASN A 147 20.48 7.63 7.74
CA ASN A 147 21.15 6.77 8.72
C ASN A 147 21.21 7.33 10.15
N HIS A 148 21.09 8.65 10.33
CA HIS A 148 21.42 9.33 11.59
C HIS A 148 20.33 10.30 12.07
N LEU A 149 19.49 10.78 11.16
CA LEU A 149 18.50 11.79 11.48
C LEU A 149 17.20 11.57 10.71
N TYR A 150 16.14 12.19 11.19
CA TYR A 150 14.86 12.27 10.48
C TYR A 150 14.27 13.68 10.58
N VAL A 151 13.38 13.97 9.63
CA VAL A 151 12.51 15.16 9.67
C VAL A 151 11.06 14.70 9.59
N ARG A 152 10.25 15.11 10.57
CA ARG A 152 8.82 14.79 10.61
C ARG A 152 8.00 15.86 9.93
N HIS A 153 7.10 15.47 9.05
CA HIS A 153 6.11 16.30 8.39
C HIS A 153 4.70 15.82 8.77
N ASN A 154 4.01 16.55 9.64
CA ASN A 154 2.62 16.25 9.95
C ASN A 154 1.74 16.66 8.76
N VAL A 155 0.94 15.75 8.25
CA VAL A 155 0.07 16.02 7.09
C VAL A 155 -1.04 17.02 7.43
N GLU A 156 -1.46 17.07 8.71
CA GLU A 156 -2.46 18.04 9.18
C GLU A 156 -1.99 19.49 9.05
N ASP A 157 -0.67 19.73 9.08
CA ASP A 157 -0.08 21.09 8.94
C ASP A 157 -0.09 21.58 7.48
N THR A 158 -0.42 20.73 6.51
CA THR A 158 -0.54 21.13 5.11
C THR A 158 -1.87 21.86 4.86
N PRO A 159 -1.90 22.87 3.99
CA PRO A 159 -3.12 23.65 3.73
C PRO A 159 -4.31 22.77 3.32
N ASP A 160 -4.07 21.82 2.45
CA ASP A 160 -5.08 20.94 1.87
C ASP A 160 -5.36 19.66 2.68
N GLY A 161 -4.58 19.38 3.74
CA GLY A 161 -4.71 18.18 4.57
C GLY A 161 -4.30 16.89 3.87
N TYR A 162 -3.49 16.98 2.82
CA TYR A 162 -2.87 15.83 2.19
C TYR A 162 -1.44 16.14 1.76
N LEU A 163 -0.64 15.11 1.56
CA LEU A 163 0.72 15.21 1.07
C LEU A 163 1.02 14.03 0.15
N VAL A 164 1.55 14.33 -1.04
CA VAL A 164 2.08 13.34 -1.99
C VAL A 164 3.58 13.26 -1.85
N VAL A 165 4.13 12.06 -1.73
CA VAL A 165 5.56 11.81 -1.59
C VAL A 165 6.00 10.71 -2.56
N THR A 166 7.13 10.92 -3.22
CA THR A 166 7.76 9.97 -4.12
C THR A 166 9.14 9.56 -3.63
N ASN A 167 10.20 9.64 -4.45
CA ASN A 167 11.52 9.13 -4.10
C ASN A 167 12.53 10.24 -3.79
N TRP A 168 12.09 11.25 -3.08
CA TRP A 168 12.94 12.34 -2.61
C TRP A 168 12.36 12.96 -1.33
N CYS A 169 13.22 13.56 -0.53
CA CYS A 169 12.92 14.30 0.68
C CYS A 169 12.99 15.80 0.43
N GLU A 170 12.07 16.57 0.99
CA GLU A 170 12.12 18.05 0.97
C GLU A 170 13.38 18.56 1.66
N SER A 171 13.81 17.87 2.74
CA SER A 171 14.99 18.19 3.53
C SER A 171 16.31 17.78 2.89
N GLY A 172 16.25 17.04 1.76
CA GLY A 172 17.41 16.52 1.06
C GLY A 172 17.99 17.48 0.00
N ARG A 173 18.98 17.00 -0.74
CA ARG A 173 19.61 17.74 -1.83
C ARG A 173 18.62 18.01 -2.98
N PRO A 174 18.40 19.28 -3.38
CA PRO A 174 17.41 19.60 -4.42
C PRO A 174 17.73 19.01 -5.82
N GLU A 175 19.02 18.88 -6.14
CA GLU A 175 19.53 18.38 -7.44
C GLU A 175 19.30 16.89 -7.66
N ASP A 176 19.10 16.11 -6.59
CA ASP A 176 18.99 14.64 -6.64
C ASP A 176 17.54 14.15 -6.51
N ARG A 177 16.56 15.00 -6.73
CA ARG A 177 15.13 14.65 -6.63
C ARG A 177 14.74 13.63 -7.70
N LYS A 178 14.13 12.50 -7.28
CA LYS A 178 13.62 11.45 -8.16
C LYS A 178 12.10 11.34 -8.07
N GLY A 179 11.44 11.16 -9.22
CA GLY A 179 9.99 10.99 -9.29
C GLY A 179 9.18 12.28 -9.11
N VAL A 180 9.76 13.42 -9.47
CA VAL A 180 9.08 14.73 -9.48
C VAL A 180 7.87 14.67 -10.42
N ASP A 181 8.03 14.10 -11.61
CA ASP A 181 6.98 13.88 -12.61
C ASP A 181 5.79 13.06 -12.06
N ARG A 182 6.06 12.03 -11.25
CA ARG A 182 5.03 11.21 -10.61
C ARG A 182 4.29 11.95 -9.50
N ARG A 183 5.03 12.75 -8.72
CA ARG A 183 4.41 13.61 -7.70
C ARG A 183 3.49 14.63 -8.33
N GLU A 184 3.98 15.40 -9.31
CA GLU A 184 3.21 16.41 -10.02
C GLU A 184 1.95 15.80 -10.66
N LYS A 185 2.09 14.63 -11.30
CA LYS A 185 0.94 13.92 -11.89
C LYS A 185 -0.08 13.47 -10.85
N ALA A 186 0.36 12.94 -9.73
CA ALA A 186 -0.54 12.52 -8.65
C ALA A 186 -1.26 13.72 -8.01
N GLU A 187 -0.55 14.82 -7.78
CA GLU A 187 -1.14 16.08 -7.26
C GLU A 187 -2.16 16.65 -8.25
N GLU A 188 -1.86 16.68 -9.55
CA GLU A 188 -2.80 17.09 -10.61
C GLU A 188 -4.08 16.26 -10.57
N ILE A 189 -3.96 14.93 -10.52
CA ILE A 189 -5.11 14.02 -10.47
C ILE A 189 -5.96 14.26 -9.22
N ILE A 190 -5.34 14.40 -8.05
CA ILE A 190 -6.02 14.64 -6.78
C ILE A 190 -6.78 15.98 -6.83
N GLN A 191 -6.16 17.04 -7.31
CA GLN A 191 -6.79 18.36 -7.42
C GLN A 191 -7.97 18.33 -8.41
N ASN A 192 -7.79 17.75 -9.59
CA ASN A 192 -8.86 17.63 -10.58
C ASN A 192 -10.05 16.86 -10.01
N TYR A 193 -9.83 15.76 -9.31
CA TYR A 193 -10.88 14.98 -8.67
C TYR A 193 -11.62 15.79 -7.60
N ARG A 194 -10.90 16.52 -6.73
CA ARG A 194 -11.50 17.41 -5.71
C ARG A 194 -12.35 18.51 -6.32
N CYS A 195 -11.94 19.07 -7.46
CA CYS A 195 -12.66 20.14 -8.14
C CYS A 195 -13.87 19.66 -8.94
N SER A 196 -13.86 18.41 -9.42
CA SER A 196 -14.92 17.84 -10.26
C SER A 196 -16.06 17.22 -9.47
N GLU A 197 -15.82 16.81 -8.22
CA GLU A 197 -16.77 16.06 -7.40
C GLU A 197 -17.18 16.87 -6.16
N THR A 198 -18.48 17.14 -6.00
CA THR A 198 -19.02 17.89 -4.85
C THR A 198 -18.74 17.17 -3.52
N ASP A 199 -18.77 15.84 -3.52
CA ASP A 199 -18.52 14.98 -2.36
C ASP A 199 -17.29 14.10 -2.60
N ALA A 200 -16.18 14.69 -3.08
CA ALA A 200 -14.94 13.98 -3.33
C ALA A 200 -14.50 13.17 -2.11
N CYS A 201 -14.29 11.87 -2.28
CA CYS A 201 -13.78 11.03 -1.21
C CYS A 201 -12.68 10.09 -1.72
N PHE A 202 -11.58 10.02 -0.95
CA PHE A 202 -10.40 9.23 -1.29
C PHE A 202 -10.48 7.82 -0.70
N ARG A 203 -11.53 7.08 -1.08
CA ARG A 203 -11.67 5.65 -0.78
C ARG A 203 -10.66 4.84 -1.58
N ALA A 204 -10.38 3.63 -1.10
CA ALA A 204 -9.43 2.74 -1.76
C ALA A 204 -9.76 2.51 -3.25
N GLU A 205 -11.02 2.23 -3.57
CA GLU A 205 -11.48 2.01 -4.95
C GLU A 205 -11.24 3.22 -5.85
N ASN A 206 -11.44 4.44 -5.32
CA ASN A 206 -11.20 5.66 -6.07
C ASN A 206 -9.69 5.88 -6.26
N LEU A 207 -8.88 5.69 -5.22
CA LEU A 207 -7.43 5.85 -5.29
C LEU A 207 -6.77 4.84 -6.23
N PHE A 208 -7.23 3.60 -6.27
CA PHE A 208 -6.73 2.64 -7.25
C PHE A 208 -7.00 3.06 -8.68
N ASN A 209 -8.22 3.53 -8.96
CA ASN A 209 -8.58 3.97 -10.30
C ASN A 209 -7.90 5.30 -10.68
N LEU A 210 -7.87 6.27 -9.75
CA LEU A 210 -7.32 7.61 -9.99
C LEU A 210 -5.79 7.61 -10.10
N ILE A 211 -5.09 6.83 -9.26
CA ILE A 211 -3.63 6.89 -9.14
C ILE A 211 -2.99 5.60 -9.65
N SER A 212 -3.36 4.44 -9.09
CA SER A 212 -2.61 3.20 -9.34
C SER A 212 -2.78 2.65 -10.75
N ARG A 213 -3.90 2.95 -11.41
CA ARG A 213 -4.26 2.50 -12.76
C ARG A 213 -4.23 3.63 -13.79
N SER A 214 -3.71 4.83 -13.43
CA SER A 214 -3.76 6.02 -14.28
C SER A 214 -2.78 6.02 -15.46
N GLY A 215 -1.95 5.00 -15.58
CA GLY A 215 -0.90 4.94 -16.59
C GLY A 215 0.38 5.68 -16.20
N ALA A 216 1.26 5.91 -17.18
CA ALA A 216 2.51 6.63 -16.98
C ALA A 216 2.27 8.11 -16.58
N PRO A 217 3.15 8.71 -15.78
CA PRO A 217 4.41 8.14 -15.27
C PRO A 217 4.27 7.30 -13.99
N ILE A 218 3.06 7.20 -13.39
CA ILE A 218 2.84 6.52 -12.11
C ILE A 218 2.88 5.00 -12.29
N LEU A 219 2.04 4.44 -13.17
CA LEU A 219 2.04 3.01 -13.47
C LEU A 219 3.24 2.67 -14.36
N ARG A 220 4.13 1.82 -13.86
CA ARG A 220 5.41 1.47 -14.51
C ARG A 220 5.56 -0.05 -14.67
N ASN A 221 6.44 -0.47 -15.56
CA ASN A 221 6.72 -1.89 -15.77
C ASN A 221 7.22 -2.64 -14.52
N ILE A 222 7.78 -1.91 -13.56
CA ILE A 222 8.25 -2.45 -12.28
C ILE A 222 7.24 -2.28 -11.14
N THR A 223 6.01 -1.85 -11.43
CA THR A 223 4.96 -1.79 -10.43
C THR A 223 4.57 -3.20 -10.00
N SER A 224 4.62 -3.46 -8.70
CA SER A 224 4.47 -4.79 -8.11
C SER A 224 3.34 -4.91 -7.09
N ALA A 225 2.80 -3.79 -6.61
CA ALA A 225 1.63 -3.76 -5.72
C ALA A 225 1.08 -2.34 -5.59
N SER A 226 -0.18 -2.23 -5.20
CA SER A 226 -0.77 -0.99 -4.67
C SER A 226 -1.56 -1.28 -3.42
N ILE A 227 -1.37 -0.44 -2.40
CA ILE A 227 -1.98 -0.60 -1.09
C ILE A 227 -2.62 0.71 -0.67
N VAL A 228 -3.85 0.63 -0.19
CA VAL A 228 -4.53 1.76 0.45
C VAL A 228 -4.96 1.35 1.85
N PHE A 229 -4.50 2.08 2.85
CA PHE A 229 -4.99 1.97 4.21
C PHE A 229 -6.14 2.95 4.42
N GLU A 230 -7.27 2.45 4.83
CA GLU A 230 -8.35 3.26 5.39
C GLU A 230 -8.32 3.10 6.91
N GLY A 231 -7.87 4.12 7.59
CA GLY A 231 -7.85 4.17 9.05
C GLY A 231 -9.25 4.15 9.65
N VAL A 232 -9.39 4.49 10.91
CA VAL A 232 -10.69 4.59 11.60
C VAL A 232 -11.03 6.04 11.92
N ARG A 233 -12.32 6.32 12.14
CA ARG A 233 -12.74 7.58 12.73
C ARG A 233 -12.31 7.61 14.20
N LYS A 234 -11.94 8.76 14.68
CA LYS A 234 -11.53 8.94 16.09
C LYS A 234 -12.56 8.35 17.05
N GLY A 235 -12.10 7.50 17.95
CA GLY A 235 -12.94 6.83 18.94
C GLY A 235 -13.58 5.51 18.49
N MET A 236 -13.38 5.09 17.26
CA MET A 236 -13.77 3.75 16.80
C MET A 236 -12.72 2.70 17.18
N ASP A 237 -13.13 1.44 17.19
CA ASP A 237 -12.20 0.32 17.41
C ASP A 237 -11.11 0.30 16.34
N PRO A 238 -9.82 0.36 16.71
CA PRO A 238 -8.69 0.31 15.78
C PRO A 238 -8.69 -0.88 14.82
N LYS A 239 -9.25 -2.01 15.22
CA LYS A 239 -9.39 -3.21 14.39
C LYS A 239 -10.25 -2.99 13.14
N HIS A 240 -11.02 -1.90 13.07
CA HIS A 240 -11.77 -1.54 11.88
C HIS A 240 -10.91 -0.92 10.76
N THR A 241 -9.63 -0.72 10.99
CA THR A 241 -8.66 -0.35 9.95
C THR A 241 -8.63 -1.41 8.86
N VAL A 242 -8.57 -0.96 7.61
CA VAL A 242 -8.59 -1.84 6.43
C VAL A 242 -7.36 -1.58 5.56
N MET A 243 -6.64 -2.62 5.22
CA MET A 243 -5.57 -2.62 4.23
C MET A 243 -6.11 -3.16 2.91
N TRP A 244 -6.51 -2.28 2.00
CA TRP A 244 -6.87 -2.66 0.65
C TRP A 244 -5.61 -2.94 -0.15
N THR A 245 -5.54 -4.10 -0.76
CA THR A 245 -4.34 -4.58 -1.45
C THR A 245 -4.66 -5.02 -2.87
N VAL A 246 -3.98 -4.43 -3.83
CA VAL A 246 -3.82 -4.93 -5.19
C VAL A 246 -2.43 -5.54 -5.26
N LEU A 247 -2.36 -6.87 -5.34
CA LEU A 247 -1.12 -7.63 -5.32
C LEU A 247 -0.72 -8.00 -6.74
N GLY A 248 0.47 -7.55 -7.18
CA GLY A 248 0.92 -7.63 -8.56
C GLY A 248 0.68 -6.34 -9.34
N TYR A 249 0.62 -6.44 -10.66
CA TYR A 249 0.45 -5.29 -11.55
C TYR A 249 -0.98 -4.75 -11.50
N PRO A 250 -1.22 -3.47 -11.17
CA PRO A 250 -2.55 -2.99 -10.75
C PRO A 250 -3.68 -3.09 -11.78
N VAL A 251 -3.36 -3.06 -13.08
CA VAL A 251 -4.39 -3.23 -14.13
C VAL A 251 -4.71 -4.70 -14.41
N ASP A 252 -3.90 -5.62 -13.87
CA ASP A 252 -4.02 -7.07 -14.03
C ASP A 252 -4.35 -7.77 -12.70
N ALA A 253 -4.65 -7.02 -11.64
CA ALA A 253 -4.91 -7.55 -10.31
C ALA A 253 -6.12 -6.89 -9.64
N VAL A 254 -6.89 -7.69 -8.92
CA VAL A 254 -8.07 -7.23 -8.18
C VAL A 254 -7.73 -6.70 -6.79
N ALA A 255 -8.49 -5.71 -6.32
CA ALA A 255 -8.37 -5.18 -4.98
C ALA A 255 -9.00 -6.11 -3.94
N VAL A 256 -8.30 -6.34 -2.82
CA VAL A 256 -8.73 -7.20 -1.71
C VAL A 256 -8.66 -6.42 -0.40
N PRO A 257 -9.79 -6.22 0.32
CA PRO A 257 -9.79 -5.60 1.65
C PRO A 257 -9.29 -6.58 2.70
N LEU A 258 -8.19 -6.29 3.37
CA LEU A 258 -7.60 -7.11 4.43
C LEU A 258 -7.82 -6.47 5.81
N ARG A 259 -7.94 -7.32 6.82
CA ARG A 259 -8.15 -6.92 8.21
C ARG A 259 -7.30 -7.78 9.16
N VAL A 260 -6.84 -7.16 10.24
CA VAL A 260 -6.05 -7.88 11.25
C VAL A 260 -6.88 -8.90 12.06
N ASP A 261 -8.19 -8.68 12.19
CA ASP A 261 -9.13 -9.57 12.90
C ASP A 261 -9.74 -10.68 12.01
N CYS A 262 -9.32 -10.75 10.74
CA CYS A 262 -9.77 -11.77 9.77
C CYS A 262 -8.58 -12.58 9.23
N ALA A 263 -8.85 -13.78 8.73
CA ALA A 263 -7.81 -14.57 8.06
C ALA A 263 -7.33 -13.87 6.78
N VAL A 264 -6.02 -13.89 6.53
CA VAL A 264 -5.48 -13.51 5.22
C VAL A 264 -5.94 -14.56 4.20
N PRO A 265 -6.54 -14.16 3.08
CA PRO A 265 -6.97 -15.12 2.05
C PRO A 265 -5.78 -15.93 1.50
N VAL A 266 -5.98 -17.23 1.28
CA VAL A 266 -4.93 -18.14 0.80
C VAL A 266 -4.30 -17.67 -0.51
N ALA A 267 -5.09 -17.04 -1.37
CA ALA A 267 -4.63 -16.49 -2.65
C ALA A 267 -3.56 -15.39 -2.53
N LEU A 268 -3.43 -14.76 -1.36
CA LEU A 268 -2.42 -13.72 -1.09
C LEU A 268 -1.26 -14.24 -0.23
N GLN A 269 -1.34 -15.47 0.28
CA GLN A 269 -0.29 -16.10 1.09
C GLN A 269 0.64 -16.94 0.22
N ALA A 270 1.81 -17.31 0.79
CA ALA A 270 2.72 -18.24 0.17
C ALA A 270 2.06 -19.60 -0.11
N ALA A 271 2.07 -20.05 -1.35
CA ALA A 271 1.85 -21.46 -1.72
C ALA A 271 3.11 -22.29 -1.46
N SER A 272 3.10 -23.54 -1.92
CA SER A 272 4.22 -24.48 -1.69
C SER A 272 5.55 -24.05 -2.33
N ASP A 273 5.49 -23.20 -3.36
CA ASP A 273 6.64 -22.59 -4.04
C ASP A 273 7.08 -21.25 -3.43
N GLY A 274 6.42 -20.78 -2.37
CA GLY A 274 6.68 -19.51 -1.70
C GLY A 274 5.97 -18.30 -2.31
N HIS A 275 5.31 -18.44 -3.47
CA HIS A 275 4.63 -17.37 -4.17
C HIS A 275 3.15 -17.28 -3.81
N ALA A 276 2.55 -16.10 -4.00
CA ALA A 276 1.13 -15.90 -3.82
C ALA A 276 0.37 -16.11 -5.14
N PRO A 277 -0.63 -17.00 -5.20
CA PRO A 277 -1.36 -17.29 -6.44
C PRO A 277 -1.96 -16.06 -7.13
N LEU A 278 -2.41 -15.06 -6.37
CA LEU A 278 -2.94 -13.82 -6.94
C LEU A 278 -1.85 -12.97 -7.60
N ASN A 279 -0.65 -12.93 -7.01
CA ASN A 279 0.49 -12.24 -7.61
C ASN A 279 0.94 -12.92 -8.91
N ASP A 280 1.03 -14.24 -8.90
CA ASP A 280 1.47 -15.01 -10.08
C ASP A 280 0.49 -14.84 -11.24
N LEU A 281 -0.82 -14.85 -10.98
CA LEU A 281 -1.83 -14.57 -11.99
C LEU A 281 -1.66 -13.18 -12.60
N ALA A 282 -1.50 -12.15 -11.77
CA ALA A 282 -1.31 -10.78 -12.25
C ALA A 282 -0.05 -10.63 -13.11
N MET A 283 1.06 -11.27 -12.69
CA MET A 283 2.31 -11.24 -13.44
C MET A 283 2.22 -12.04 -14.74
N GLN A 284 1.45 -13.13 -14.78
CA GLN A 284 1.18 -13.88 -15.99
C GLN A 284 0.34 -13.06 -16.98
N LEU A 285 -0.78 -12.45 -16.53
CA LEU A 285 -1.63 -11.59 -17.37
C LEU A 285 -0.83 -10.45 -17.99
N LYS A 286 0.00 -9.78 -17.18
CA LYS A 286 0.91 -8.75 -17.65
C LYS A 286 1.87 -9.26 -18.74
N LYS A 287 2.50 -10.41 -18.51
CA LYS A 287 3.44 -11.02 -19.46
C LYS A 287 2.77 -11.35 -20.78
N GLU A 288 1.55 -11.85 -20.74
CA GLU A 288 0.76 -12.23 -21.92
C GLU A 288 0.11 -11.00 -22.59
N GLY A 289 0.13 -9.82 -21.98
CA GLY A 289 -0.50 -8.61 -22.49
C GLY A 289 -2.02 -8.71 -22.58
N VAL A 290 -2.65 -9.42 -21.65
CA VAL A 290 -4.10 -9.68 -21.65
C VAL A 290 -4.81 -8.55 -20.93
N ASP A 291 -5.64 -7.79 -21.64
CA ASP A 291 -6.50 -6.78 -21.00
C ASP A 291 -7.66 -7.45 -20.26
N VAL A 292 -7.67 -7.27 -18.93
CA VAL A 292 -8.68 -7.79 -18.02
C VAL A 292 -9.35 -6.71 -17.18
N LEU A 293 -9.11 -5.45 -17.49
CA LEU A 293 -9.58 -4.32 -16.65
C LEU A 293 -11.11 -4.25 -16.56
N ASP A 294 -11.83 -4.62 -17.61
CA ASP A 294 -13.28 -4.74 -17.62
C ASP A 294 -13.78 -5.82 -16.62
N ILE A 295 -13.12 -6.98 -16.61
CA ILE A 295 -13.44 -8.08 -15.68
C ILE A 295 -13.14 -7.67 -14.24
N ILE A 296 -11.98 -7.03 -14.02
CA ILE A 296 -11.59 -6.51 -12.71
C ILE A 296 -12.65 -5.53 -12.21
N SER A 297 -13.00 -4.52 -13.01
CA SER A 297 -13.95 -3.47 -12.64
C SER A 297 -15.31 -4.03 -12.23
N GLN A 298 -15.86 -4.95 -13.03
CA GLN A 298 -17.16 -5.58 -12.74
C GLN A 298 -17.14 -6.41 -11.45
N ARG A 299 -16.06 -7.17 -11.23
CA ARG A 299 -15.92 -8.02 -10.04
C ARG A 299 -15.68 -7.19 -8.78
N GLU A 300 -14.83 -6.17 -8.86
CA GLU A 300 -14.55 -5.25 -7.76
C GLU A 300 -15.81 -4.50 -7.35
N GLU A 301 -16.57 -3.94 -8.28
CA GLU A 301 -17.78 -3.18 -7.97
C GLU A 301 -18.76 -4.01 -7.12
N LYS A 302 -19.01 -5.26 -7.51
CA LYS A 302 -19.88 -6.15 -6.75
C LYS A 302 -19.32 -6.44 -5.36
N MET A 303 -18.06 -6.85 -5.28
CA MET A 303 -17.40 -7.21 -4.02
C MET A 303 -17.32 -6.02 -3.08
N ILE A 304 -16.90 -4.85 -3.57
CA ILE A 304 -16.78 -3.63 -2.79
C ILE A 304 -18.13 -3.23 -2.20
N ARG A 305 -19.19 -3.24 -2.99
CA ARG A 305 -20.55 -2.93 -2.53
C ARG A 305 -21.00 -3.87 -1.40
N GLU A 306 -20.77 -5.17 -1.54
CA GLU A 306 -21.13 -6.15 -0.51
C GLU A 306 -20.26 -6.02 0.75
N TYR A 307 -18.95 -5.81 0.57
CA TYR A 307 -18.03 -5.59 1.66
C TYR A 307 -18.36 -4.31 2.45
N ARG A 308 -18.55 -3.18 1.78
CA ARG A 308 -18.90 -1.90 2.41
C ARG A 308 -20.21 -2.00 3.21
N LYS A 309 -21.20 -2.72 2.70
CA LYS A 309 -22.46 -2.99 3.43
C LYS A 309 -22.22 -3.86 4.68
N LEU A 310 -21.34 -4.85 4.58
CA LEU A 310 -20.99 -5.72 5.71
C LEU A 310 -20.17 -4.95 6.75
N GLN A 311 -19.18 -4.18 6.31
CA GLN A 311 -18.34 -3.31 7.13
C GLN A 311 -19.19 -2.30 7.92
N GLY A 312 -20.10 -1.57 7.26
CA GLY A 312 -20.95 -0.60 7.94
C GLY A 312 -21.80 -1.23 9.04
N LYS A 313 -22.35 -2.44 8.82
CA LYS A 313 -23.10 -3.16 9.86
C LYS A 313 -22.23 -3.58 11.05
N TYR A 314 -20.97 -3.86 10.80
CA TYR A 314 -20.02 -4.22 11.83
C TYR A 314 -19.58 -2.98 12.63
N GLU A 315 -19.22 -1.90 11.96
CA GLU A 315 -18.88 -0.62 12.57
C GLU A 315 -20.03 -0.04 13.45
N GLU A 316 -21.27 -0.29 13.06
CA GLU A 316 -22.47 0.09 13.84
C GLU A 316 -22.85 -0.90 14.96
N GLY A 317 -22.05 -1.96 15.17
CA GLY A 317 -22.33 -2.99 16.18
C GLY A 317 -23.52 -3.92 15.86
N ARG A 318 -24.09 -3.83 14.66
CA ARG A 318 -25.23 -4.66 14.21
C ARG A 318 -24.84 -6.10 13.84
N VAL A 319 -23.56 -6.37 13.73
CA VAL A 319 -22.99 -7.68 13.43
C VAL A 319 -21.82 -7.91 14.38
N SER A 320 -21.82 -9.06 15.09
CA SER A 320 -20.69 -9.41 15.97
C SER A 320 -19.43 -9.76 15.16
N GLU A 321 -18.27 -9.62 15.76
CA GLU A 321 -16.95 -9.94 15.18
C GLU A 321 -16.93 -11.34 14.54
N ARG A 322 -17.36 -12.37 15.26
CA ARG A 322 -17.42 -13.75 14.76
C ARG A 322 -18.29 -13.88 13.51
N LYS A 323 -19.44 -13.19 13.48
CA LYS A 323 -20.38 -13.23 12.33
C LYS A 323 -19.84 -12.43 11.16
N PHE A 324 -19.17 -11.31 11.44
CA PHE A 324 -18.47 -10.50 10.44
C PHE A 324 -17.37 -11.33 9.78
N SER A 325 -16.45 -11.88 10.56
CA SER A 325 -15.30 -12.67 10.06
C SER A 325 -15.76 -13.86 9.20
N LYS A 326 -16.80 -14.59 9.62
CA LYS A 326 -17.37 -15.68 8.82
C LYS A 326 -17.91 -15.20 7.46
N LYS A 327 -18.65 -14.07 7.44
CA LYS A 327 -19.21 -13.52 6.20
C LYS A 327 -18.16 -12.93 5.31
N TYR A 328 -17.18 -12.22 5.89
CA TYR A 328 -16.01 -11.69 5.21
C TYR A 328 -15.23 -12.80 4.50
N ASN A 329 -14.85 -13.85 5.23
CA ASN A 329 -14.11 -14.97 4.66
C ASN A 329 -14.87 -15.63 3.50
N SER A 330 -16.19 -15.82 3.63
CA SER A 330 -16.99 -16.37 2.55
C SER A 330 -17.05 -15.45 1.33
N LEU A 331 -17.26 -14.14 1.53
CA LEU A 331 -17.32 -13.15 0.47
C LEU A 331 -15.99 -13.09 -0.31
N ILE A 332 -14.88 -12.91 0.42
CA ILE A 332 -13.58 -12.71 -0.20
C ILE A 332 -13.05 -14.01 -0.86
N ASN A 333 -13.21 -15.16 -0.22
CA ASN A 333 -12.78 -16.42 -0.83
C ASN A 333 -13.57 -16.77 -2.10
N ASN A 334 -14.88 -16.53 -2.14
CA ASN A 334 -15.66 -16.73 -3.36
C ASN A 334 -15.23 -15.76 -4.48
N TYR A 335 -15.04 -14.48 -4.14
CA TYR A 335 -14.56 -13.47 -5.07
C TYR A 335 -13.21 -13.85 -5.69
N LEU A 336 -12.23 -14.24 -4.87
CA LEU A 336 -10.88 -14.61 -5.32
C LEU A 336 -10.87 -15.94 -6.08
N LYS A 337 -11.65 -16.94 -5.65
CA LYS A 337 -11.77 -18.22 -6.34
C LYS A 337 -12.23 -18.02 -7.78
N ASP A 338 -13.27 -17.24 -7.98
CA ASP A 338 -13.83 -16.96 -9.31
C ASP A 338 -12.84 -16.20 -10.20
N TYR A 339 -11.99 -15.32 -9.61
CA TYR A 339 -10.99 -14.57 -10.35
C TYR A 339 -9.80 -15.45 -10.74
N ILE A 340 -9.24 -16.20 -9.78
CA ILE A 340 -8.05 -17.05 -10.00
C ILE A 340 -8.35 -18.22 -10.94
N SER A 341 -9.60 -18.70 -10.97
CA SER A 341 -10.03 -19.76 -11.90
C SER A 341 -10.35 -19.28 -13.30
N MET A 342 -10.11 -17.99 -13.61
CA MET A 342 -10.32 -17.44 -14.96
C MET A 342 -9.46 -18.19 -16.00
N ASP A 343 -10.09 -18.63 -17.08
CA ASP A 343 -9.40 -19.25 -18.21
C ASP A 343 -8.74 -18.17 -19.07
N ILE A 344 -7.45 -17.96 -18.83
CA ILE A 344 -6.62 -16.98 -19.54
C ILE A 344 -6.54 -17.31 -21.03
N ALA A 345 -6.44 -18.59 -21.42
CA ALA A 345 -6.34 -18.98 -22.80
C ALA A 345 -7.63 -18.68 -23.58
N ALA A 346 -8.80 -18.94 -22.94
CA ALA A 346 -10.09 -18.57 -23.50
C ALA A 346 -10.21 -17.04 -23.67
N ARG A 347 -9.76 -16.25 -22.67
CA ARG A 347 -9.78 -14.79 -22.74
C ARG A 347 -8.89 -14.23 -23.83
N ILE A 348 -7.68 -14.76 -24.01
CA ILE A 348 -6.78 -14.40 -25.12
C ILE A 348 -7.44 -14.70 -26.47
N ALA A 349 -8.09 -15.88 -26.60
CA ALA A 349 -8.78 -16.26 -27.83
C ALA A 349 -9.97 -15.36 -28.16
N GLU A 350 -10.67 -14.85 -27.14
CA GLU A 350 -11.79 -13.90 -27.30
C GLU A 350 -11.28 -12.53 -27.78
N LEU A 351 -10.23 -12.00 -27.17
CA LEU A 351 -9.63 -10.71 -27.56
C LEU A 351 -9.14 -10.73 -29.00
N ARG A 352 -8.45 -11.80 -29.44
CA ARG A 352 -7.93 -11.96 -30.81
C ARG A 352 -9.01 -12.10 -31.89
N LYS A 353 -10.27 -12.31 -31.51
CA LYS A 353 -11.40 -12.35 -32.48
C LYS A 353 -12.00 -10.98 -32.71
N ASN A 354 -11.74 -10.03 -31.79
CA ASN A 354 -12.30 -8.68 -31.82
C ASN A 354 -11.31 -7.65 -32.44
N ASP A 355 -10.05 -8.08 -32.67
CA ASP A 355 -9.05 -7.36 -33.47
C ASP A 355 -9.11 -7.81 -34.95
#